data_58f9f9747cf3297f92501e09f6390dcd
#
_entry.id   58f9f9747cf3297f92501e09f6390dcd
#
_cell.length_a   1.000
_cell.length_b   1.000
_cell.length_c   1.000
_cell.angle_alpha   90.00
_cell.angle_beta   90.00
_cell.angle_gamma   90.00
#
_symmetry.space_group_name_H-M   'P 1'
#
loop_
_entity.id
_entity.type
_entity.pdbx_description
1 polymer ?
#
loop_
_entity_poly.entity_id
_entity_poly.type
_entity_poly.pdbx_seq_one_letter_code
_entity_poly.pdbx_strand_id
1 'polypeptide(L)'
;LYAFGYTINTLTLFALVLAIGIVVDDAIVVLENVERIMSSEHLPPREATAKAMNEVTAPVIAIVLVLCAVFIPVSFMGGLAGQMYKQFAITISVSVVLSGIVALTLTPALCALLLKPHAHDHTPAKGFVWFNYVFGRITRRYVNAVRFVKASAWRALALCVVMVLCIVGLFRVVPGGLVPDEDQGYLLGLAILDDGAAQPRTRAVNKVLTDFMLKNPAVLSVGTLSGLDITSMAAKSNYGTFFALLKPWGERKDSKEAASVIVNTVGAVTVMQPEAFILGFTPPPISGMSNTGGFEGYVQMRGSGSLKDMEEAANKLVLEVTSKNADGTPKYPAVGMVRNLFTTGSPQLYANLDRERCKDMGISIADVYSAMSATFGSSYVNDFNLMGRTFQVRLQAEADTRVLPESLNDIYVPNKNGEMVP
;
A
#
# COMPACT_ATOMS: atom_id res chain seq x y z
N LEU A 1 -12.03 -22.25 -2.08
CA LEU A 1 -11.46 -21.23 -1.19
C LEU A 1 -11.74 -21.55 0.28
N TYR A 2 -12.98 -21.77 0.66
CA TYR A 2 -13.38 -22.07 2.04
C TYR A 2 -12.63 -23.30 2.60
N ALA A 3 -12.52 -24.37 1.82
CA ALA A 3 -11.80 -25.59 2.23
C ALA A 3 -10.29 -25.37 2.53
N PHE A 4 -9.69 -24.29 1.98
CA PHE A 4 -8.32 -23.89 2.24
C PHE A 4 -8.19 -22.77 3.29
N GLY A 5 -9.29 -22.41 3.96
CA GLY A 5 -9.32 -21.36 4.98
C GLY A 5 -9.20 -19.94 4.43
N TYR A 6 -9.48 -19.71 3.13
CA TYR A 6 -9.44 -18.40 2.52
C TYR A 6 -10.81 -17.73 2.47
N THR A 7 -10.82 -16.43 2.72
CA THR A 7 -11.99 -15.56 2.56
C THR A 7 -12.07 -15.01 1.13
N ILE A 8 -13.26 -14.58 0.74
CA ILE A 8 -13.45 -13.79 -0.48
C ILE A 8 -12.94 -12.37 -0.19
N ASN A 9 -11.86 -11.98 -0.87
CA ASN A 9 -11.23 -10.67 -0.78
C ASN A 9 -10.80 -10.20 -2.18
N THR A 10 -10.29 -8.99 -2.30
CA THR A 10 -9.90 -8.40 -3.58
C THR A 10 -8.93 -9.29 -4.37
N LEU A 11 -7.93 -9.91 -3.71
CA LEU A 11 -6.94 -10.76 -4.37
C LEU A 11 -7.56 -12.06 -4.89
N THR A 12 -8.42 -12.70 -4.09
CA THR A 12 -9.11 -13.92 -4.52
C THR A 12 -10.15 -13.65 -5.60
N LEU A 13 -10.80 -12.47 -5.57
CA LEU A 13 -11.71 -12.04 -6.65
C LEU A 13 -10.94 -11.78 -7.96
N PHE A 14 -9.81 -11.09 -7.92
CA PHE A 14 -8.96 -10.93 -9.10
C PHE A 14 -8.47 -12.26 -9.66
N ALA A 15 -8.08 -13.20 -8.79
CA ALA A 15 -7.70 -14.54 -9.20
C ALA A 15 -8.86 -15.29 -9.88
N LEU A 16 -10.09 -15.16 -9.35
CA LEU A 16 -11.27 -15.76 -9.95
C LEU A 16 -11.62 -15.15 -11.31
N VAL A 17 -11.55 -13.81 -11.42
CA VAL A 17 -11.80 -13.13 -12.71
C VAL A 17 -10.78 -13.56 -13.77
N LEU A 18 -9.50 -13.65 -13.41
CA LEU A 18 -8.46 -14.17 -14.30
C LEU A 18 -8.70 -15.65 -14.65
N ALA A 19 -9.06 -16.45 -13.65
CA ALA A 19 -9.38 -17.87 -13.84
C ALA A 19 -10.54 -18.09 -14.78
N ILE A 20 -11.58 -17.23 -14.79
CA ILE A 20 -12.70 -17.34 -15.73
C ILE A 20 -12.20 -17.33 -17.18
N GLY A 21 -11.29 -16.43 -17.54
CA GLY A 21 -10.70 -16.41 -18.88
C GLY A 21 -9.99 -17.71 -19.26
N ILE A 22 -9.18 -18.24 -18.34
CA ILE A 22 -8.41 -19.49 -18.54
C ILE A 22 -9.36 -20.70 -18.61
N VAL A 23 -10.36 -20.75 -17.71
CA VAL A 23 -11.32 -21.86 -17.63
C VAL A 23 -12.18 -21.97 -18.88
N VAL A 24 -12.62 -20.84 -19.42
CA VAL A 24 -13.45 -20.81 -20.64
C VAL A 24 -12.63 -21.29 -21.84
N ASP A 25 -11.35 -21.00 -21.90
CA ASP A 25 -10.46 -21.36 -23.00
C ASP A 25 -10.33 -22.89 -23.15
N ASP A 26 -10.20 -23.63 -22.06
CA ASP A 26 -10.14 -25.10 -22.07
C ASP A 26 -11.41 -25.72 -22.70
N ALA A 27 -12.58 -25.19 -22.36
CA ALA A 27 -13.86 -25.63 -22.92
C ALA A 27 -14.02 -25.27 -24.40
N ILE A 28 -13.52 -24.08 -24.82
CA ILE A 28 -13.56 -23.62 -26.21
C ILE A 28 -12.70 -24.54 -27.08
N VAL A 29 -11.50 -24.91 -26.64
CA VAL A 29 -10.59 -25.81 -27.40
C VAL A 29 -11.29 -27.14 -27.69
N VAL A 30 -11.97 -27.71 -26.71
CA VAL A 30 -12.73 -28.98 -26.91
C VAL A 30 -13.87 -28.77 -27.91
N LEU A 31 -14.70 -27.74 -27.72
CA LEU A 31 -15.83 -27.44 -28.57
C LEU A 31 -15.41 -27.20 -30.03
N GLU A 32 -14.38 -26.34 -30.22
CA GLU A 32 -13.87 -26.02 -31.56
C GLU A 32 -13.33 -27.25 -32.27
N ASN A 33 -12.63 -28.13 -31.58
CA ASN A 33 -12.13 -29.36 -32.17
C ASN A 33 -13.27 -30.32 -32.56
N VAL A 34 -14.32 -30.42 -31.75
CA VAL A 34 -15.53 -31.20 -32.07
C VAL A 34 -16.20 -30.63 -33.30
N GLU A 35 -16.45 -29.31 -33.38
CA GLU A 35 -17.05 -28.66 -34.55
C GLU A 35 -16.19 -28.81 -35.81
N ARG A 36 -14.87 -28.72 -35.69
CA ARG A 36 -13.95 -28.93 -36.80
C ARG A 36 -14.09 -30.35 -37.38
N ILE A 37 -14.13 -31.37 -36.54
CA ILE A 37 -14.28 -32.76 -36.98
C ILE A 37 -15.65 -33.00 -37.55
N MET A 38 -16.72 -32.48 -36.94
CA MET A 38 -18.07 -32.56 -37.48
C MET A 38 -18.16 -31.94 -38.89
N SER A 39 -17.53 -30.80 -39.09
CA SER A 39 -17.56 -30.08 -40.38
C SER A 39 -16.65 -30.71 -41.43
N SER A 40 -15.46 -31.22 -41.07
CA SER A 40 -14.49 -31.73 -42.01
C SER A 40 -14.72 -33.19 -42.40
N GLU A 41 -15.27 -34.00 -41.50
CA GLU A 41 -15.45 -35.44 -41.69
C GLU A 41 -16.92 -35.85 -41.76
N HIS A 42 -17.85 -34.89 -41.62
CA HIS A 42 -19.30 -35.11 -41.66
C HIS A 42 -19.81 -36.19 -40.68
N LEU A 43 -19.12 -36.30 -39.51
CA LEU A 43 -19.48 -37.24 -38.45
C LEU A 43 -20.61 -36.72 -37.58
N PRO A 44 -21.46 -37.62 -37.04
CA PRO A 44 -22.47 -37.23 -36.05
C PRO A 44 -21.80 -36.72 -34.76
N PRO A 45 -22.45 -35.83 -33.98
CA PRO A 45 -21.85 -35.18 -32.80
C PRO A 45 -21.18 -36.12 -31.85
N ARG A 46 -21.76 -37.29 -31.58
CA ARG A 46 -21.22 -38.28 -30.64
C ARG A 46 -19.92 -38.89 -31.09
N GLU A 47 -19.81 -39.24 -32.37
CA GLU A 47 -18.59 -39.84 -32.95
C GLU A 47 -17.50 -38.78 -33.12
N ALA A 48 -17.88 -37.57 -33.56
CA ALA A 48 -16.98 -36.44 -33.66
C ALA A 48 -16.39 -36.06 -32.32
N THR A 49 -17.22 -36.06 -31.25
CA THR A 49 -16.73 -35.80 -29.87
C THR A 49 -15.74 -36.86 -29.41
N ALA A 50 -16.03 -38.16 -29.60
CA ALA A 50 -15.12 -39.23 -29.22
C ALA A 50 -13.78 -39.11 -29.93
N LYS A 51 -13.77 -38.74 -31.22
CA LYS A 51 -12.57 -38.52 -32.00
C LYS A 51 -11.82 -37.26 -31.55
N ALA A 52 -12.53 -36.15 -31.32
CA ALA A 52 -11.94 -34.91 -30.83
C ALA A 52 -11.24 -35.12 -29.48
N MET A 53 -11.85 -35.86 -28.55
CA MET A 53 -11.24 -36.14 -27.26
C MET A 53 -9.95 -36.93 -27.35
N ASN A 54 -9.81 -37.83 -28.32
CA ASN A 54 -8.53 -38.53 -28.56
C ASN A 54 -7.39 -37.55 -28.98
N GLU A 55 -7.73 -36.44 -29.63
CA GLU A 55 -6.77 -35.44 -30.08
C GLU A 55 -6.44 -34.42 -28.97
N VAL A 56 -7.44 -33.98 -28.17
CA VAL A 56 -7.28 -32.84 -27.26
C VAL A 56 -7.05 -33.22 -25.80
N THR A 57 -7.30 -34.45 -25.37
CA THR A 57 -7.14 -34.88 -23.98
C THR A 57 -5.71 -34.64 -23.48
N ALA A 58 -4.71 -35.10 -24.21
CA ALA A 58 -3.30 -34.96 -23.79
C ALA A 58 -2.87 -33.46 -23.77
N PRO A 59 -3.16 -32.62 -24.77
CA PRO A 59 -2.95 -31.17 -24.71
C PRO A 59 -3.60 -30.49 -23.53
N VAL A 60 -4.87 -30.76 -23.22
CA VAL A 60 -5.60 -30.14 -22.10
C VAL A 60 -4.95 -30.50 -20.76
N ILE A 61 -4.62 -31.79 -20.55
CA ILE A 61 -3.90 -32.21 -19.36
C ILE A 61 -2.54 -31.51 -19.25
N ALA A 62 -1.81 -31.38 -20.36
CA ALA A 62 -0.52 -30.70 -20.37
C ALA A 62 -0.65 -29.21 -20.00
N ILE A 63 -1.68 -28.51 -20.50
CA ILE A 63 -1.95 -27.09 -20.14
C ILE A 63 -2.21 -26.97 -18.65
N VAL A 64 -3.08 -27.79 -18.08
CA VAL A 64 -3.40 -27.79 -16.63
C VAL A 64 -2.13 -28.03 -15.80
N LEU A 65 -1.31 -29.01 -16.17
CA LEU A 65 -0.06 -29.32 -15.47
C LEU A 65 0.95 -28.18 -15.55
N VAL A 66 1.11 -27.54 -16.73
CA VAL A 66 2.02 -26.40 -16.91
C VAL A 66 1.56 -25.22 -16.08
N LEU A 67 0.28 -24.88 -16.08
CA LEU A 67 -0.26 -23.78 -15.26
C LEU A 67 -0.08 -24.08 -13.77
N CYS A 68 -0.36 -25.29 -13.31
CA CYS A 68 -0.10 -25.69 -11.94
C CYS A 68 1.41 -25.61 -11.59
N ALA A 69 2.29 -26.03 -12.50
CA ALA A 69 3.74 -25.94 -12.30
C ALA A 69 4.26 -24.49 -12.18
N VAL A 70 3.54 -23.52 -12.77
CA VAL A 70 3.85 -22.09 -12.62
C VAL A 70 3.30 -21.52 -11.31
N PHE A 71 2.03 -21.78 -11.00
CA PHE A 71 1.37 -21.13 -9.88
C PHE A 71 1.63 -21.80 -8.52
N ILE A 72 1.75 -23.12 -8.44
CA ILE A 72 1.98 -23.83 -7.18
C ILE A 72 3.28 -23.37 -6.48
N PRO A 73 4.44 -23.23 -7.16
CA PRO A 73 5.66 -22.73 -6.52
C PRO A 73 5.53 -21.34 -5.91
N VAL A 74 4.72 -20.46 -6.51
CA VAL A 74 4.45 -19.12 -5.99
C VAL A 74 3.77 -19.18 -4.62
N SER A 75 3.00 -20.23 -4.33
CA SER A 75 2.34 -20.41 -3.03
C SER A 75 3.31 -20.71 -1.87
N PHE A 76 4.56 -21.05 -2.17
CA PHE A 76 5.60 -21.31 -1.16
C PHE A 76 6.51 -20.10 -0.91
N MET A 77 6.25 -18.96 -1.56
CA MET A 77 7.00 -17.73 -1.29
C MET A 77 6.78 -17.27 0.16
N GLY A 78 7.86 -16.85 0.81
CA GLY A 78 7.83 -16.31 2.17
C GLY A 78 7.58 -14.80 2.20
N GLY A 79 7.43 -14.29 3.43
CA GLY A 79 7.23 -12.85 3.67
C GLY A 79 5.82 -12.37 3.34
N LEU A 80 5.60 -11.04 3.42
CA LEU A 80 4.30 -10.44 3.17
C LEU A 80 3.84 -10.64 1.72
N ALA A 81 4.73 -10.43 0.76
CA ALA A 81 4.46 -10.70 -0.65
C ALA A 81 3.99 -12.12 -0.88
N GLY A 82 4.67 -13.09 -0.23
CA GLY A 82 4.30 -14.50 -0.30
C GLY A 82 2.89 -14.76 0.23
N GLN A 83 2.48 -14.14 1.32
CA GLN A 83 1.12 -14.28 1.86
C GLN A 83 0.04 -13.75 0.90
N MET A 84 0.31 -12.64 0.21
CA MET A 84 -0.59 -12.10 -0.81
C MET A 84 -0.66 -13.02 -2.04
N TYR A 85 0.49 -13.39 -2.60
CA TYR A 85 0.56 -14.24 -3.80
C TYR A 85 0.07 -15.67 -3.56
N LYS A 86 0.20 -16.19 -2.34
CA LYS A 86 -0.28 -17.53 -1.98
C LYS A 86 -1.78 -17.69 -2.19
N GLN A 87 -2.59 -16.73 -1.74
CA GLN A 87 -4.05 -16.78 -1.92
C GLN A 87 -4.42 -16.72 -3.41
N PHE A 88 -3.76 -15.84 -4.16
CA PHE A 88 -3.94 -15.70 -5.60
C PHE A 88 -3.56 -16.99 -6.35
N ALA A 89 -2.35 -17.52 -6.09
CA ALA A 89 -1.81 -18.69 -6.76
C ALA A 89 -2.64 -19.97 -6.50
N ILE A 90 -3.05 -20.19 -5.25
CA ILE A 90 -3.89 -21.35 -4.91
C ILE A 90 -5.27 -21.23 -5.55
N THR A 91 -5.87 -20.03 -5.55
CA THR A 91 -7.17 -19.80 -6.19
C THR A 91 -7.12 -20.15 -7.69
N ILE A 92 -6.10 -19.68 -8.40
CA ILE A 92 -5.94 -19.98 -9.82
C ILE A 92 -5.66 -21.49 -10.02
N SER A 93 -4.75 -22.08 -9.25
CA SER A 93 -4.39 -23.51 -9.41
C SER A 93 -5.60 -24.41 -9.24
N VAL A 94 -6.41 -24.18 -8.21
CA VAL A 94 -7.65 -24.94 -7.99
C VAL A 94 -8.65 -24.73 -9.12
N SER A 95 -8.82 -23.48 -9.58
CA SER A 95 -9.72 -23.16 -10.70
C SER A 95 -9.29 -23.86 -11.99
N VAL A 96 -8.01 -23.87 -12.29
CA VAL A 96 -7.45 -24.53 -13.50
C VAL A 96 -7.63 -26.04 -13.44
N VAL A 97 -7.39 -26.68 -12.29
CA VAL A 97 -7.63 -28.13 -12.12
C VAL A 97 -9.09 -28.46 -12.32
N LEU A 98 -10.01 -27.69 -11.71
CA LEU A 98 -11.46 -27.87 -11.89
C LEU A 98 -11.86 -27.64 -13.35
N SER A 99 -11.27 -26.66 -14.03
CA SER A 99 -11.47 -26.42 -15.45
C SER A 99 -11.11 -27.61 -16.29
N GLY A 100 -9.93 -28.18 -16.09
CA GLY A 100 -9.48 -29.36 -16.81
C GLY A 100 -10.43 -30.55 -16.62
N ILE A 101 -10.93 -30.78 -15.40
CA ILE A 101 -11.93 -31.80 -15.13
C ILE A 101 -13.22 -31.53 -15.91
N VAL A 102 -13.73 -30.29 -15.90
CA VAL A 102 -14.93 -29.88 -16.65
C VAL A 102 -14.73 -30.02 -18.16
N ALA A 103 -13.58 -29.58 -18.67
CA ALA A 103 -13.25 -29.67 -20.10
C ALA A 103 -13.12 -31.12 -20.60
N LEU A 104 -12.68 -32.03 -19.73
CA LEU A 104 -12.52 -33.44 -20.09
C LEU A 104 -13.77 -34.32 -19.82
N THR A 105 -14.77 -33.80 -19.08
CA THR A 105 -15.96 -34.55 -18.69
C THR A 105 -17.25 -33.91 -19.17
N LEU A 106 -17.60 -32.74 -18.60
CA LEU A 106 -18.85 -32.06 -18.87
C LEU A 106 -18.92 -31.50 -20.31
N THR A 107 -17.86 -30.85 -20.76
CA THR A 107 -17.85 -30.23 -22.10
C THR A 107 -18.07 -31.23 -23.21
N PRO A 108 -17.34 -32.39 -23.30
CA PRO A 108 -17.59 -33.38 -24.33
C PRO A 108 -18.98 -34.04 -24.20
N ALA A 109 -19.48 -34.23 -22.98
CA ALA A 109 -20.83 -34.75 -22.77
C ALA A 109 -21.90 -33.80 -23.36
N LEU A 110 -21.75 -32.50 -23.11
CA LEU A 110 -22.63 -31.49 -23.66
C LEU A 110 -22.48 -31.37 -25.18
N CYS A 111 -21.28 -31.45 -25.73
CA CYS A 111 -21.07 -31.47 -27.19
C CYS A 111 -21.78 -32.65 -27.84
N ALA A 112 -21.66 -33.85 -27.27
CA ALA A 112 -22.32 -35.04 -27.80
C ALA A 112 -23.87 -34.98 -27.74
N LEU A 113 -24.43 -34.26 -26.76
CA LEU A 113 -25.89 -34.17 -26.52
C LEU A 113 -26.54 -32.98 -27.20
N LEU A 114 -25.90 -31.80 -27.22
CA LEU A 114 -26.52 -30.53 -27.63
C LEU A 114 -26.17 -30.09 -29.08
N LEU A 115 -25.00 -30.50 -29.59
CA LEU A 115 -24.63 -30.14 -30.94
C LEU A 115 -25.52 -30.83 -31.98
N LYS A 116 -25.88 -30.09 -33.01
CA LYS A 116 -26.66 -30.58 -34.13
C LYS A 116 -25.78 -30.67 -35.37
N PRO A 117 -25.96 -31.69 -36.23
CA PRO A 117 -25.29 -31.74 -37.54
C PRO A 117 -25.54 -30.45 -38.32
N HIS A 118 -24.50 -29.89 -38.91
CA HIS A 118 -24.65 -28.67 -39.73
C HIS A 118 -25.48 -28.99 -40.96
N ALA A 119 -26.63 -28.34 -41.11
CA ALA A 119 -27.35 -28.34 -42.37
C ALA A 119 -26.59 -27.44 -43.35
N HIS A 120 -26.25 -27.96 -44.51
CA HIS A 120 -25.41 -27.32 -45.53
C HIS A 120 -25.99 -26.06 -46.21
N ASP A 121 -27.20 -25.56 -45.81
CA ASP A 121 -27.93 -24.55 -46.59
C ASP A 121 -28.19 -23.20 -45.89
N HIS A 122 -27.36 -22.80 -44.94
CA HIS A 122 -27.51 -21.48 -44.36
C HIS A 122 -26.65 -20.44 -45.07
N THR A 123 -27.26 -19.62 -45.94
CA THR A 123 -26.61 -18.37 -46.39
C THR A 123 -26.43 -17.42 -45.23
N PRO A 124 -25.18 -17.03 -44.91
CA PRO A 124 -24.93 -16.15 -43.77
C PRO A 124 -25.61 -14.78 -43.97
N ALA A 125 -26.20 -14.22 -42.90
CA ALA A 125 -26.76 -12.88 -42.92
C ALA A 125 -25.71 -11.85 -43.37
N LYS A 126 -26.16 -10.79 -44.09
CA LYS A 126 -25.27 -9.81 -44.74
C LYS A 126 -24.16 -9.24 -43.83
N GLY A 127 -24.43 -9.06 -42.55
CA GLY A 127 -23.42 -8.61 -41.57
C GLY A 127 -22.30 -9.63 -41.34
N PHE A 128 -22.64 -10.92 -41.32
CA PHE A 128 -21.63 -11.99 -41.16
C PHE A 128 -20.77 -12.18 -42.39
N VAL A 129 -21.26 -11.84 -43.58
CA VAL A 129 -20.46 -11.91 -44.84
C VAL A 129 -19.25 -10.94 -44.75
N TRP A 130 -19.48 -9.71 -44.31
CA TRP A 130 -18.40 -8.73 -44.09
C TRP A 130 -17.42 -9.19 -43.04
N PHE A 131 -17.93 -9.64 -41.88
CA PHE A 131 -17.10 -10.17 -40.80
C PHE A 131 -16.23 -11.35 -41.28
N ASN A 132 -16.84 -12.33 -41.93
CA ASN A 132 -16.14 -13.49 -42.45
C ASN A 132 -15.07 -13.13 -43.49
N TYR A 133 -15.36 -12.12 -44.34
CA TYR A 133 -14.38 -11.60 -45.30
C TYR A 133 -13.15 -10.99 -44.61
N VAL A 134 -13.36 -10.10 -43.62
CA VAL A 134 -12.28 -9.45 -42.85
C VAL A 134 -11.50 -10.50 -42.07
N PHE A 135 -12.22 -11.36 -41.35
CA PHE A 135 -11.62 -12.43 -40.56
C PHE A 135 -10.80 -13.40 -41.43
N GLY A 136 -11.36 -13.84 -42.56
CA GLY A 136 -10.65 -14.68 -43.50
C GLY A 136 -9.41 -14.02 -44.12
N ARG A 137 -9.38 -12.70 -44.25
CA ARG A 137 -8.17 -11.96 -44.68
C ARG A 137 -7.11 -11.92 -43.59
N ILE A 138 -7.52 -11.71 -42.32
CA ILE A 138 -6.63 -11.75 -41.19
C ILE A 138 -6.04 -13.15 -41.00
N THR A 139 -6.87 -14.17 -41.03
CA THR A 139 -6.46 -15.59 -40.94
C THR A 139 -5.45 -15.96 -42.02
N ARG A 140 -5.67 -15.57 -43.25
CA ARG A 140 -4.72 -15.83 -44.35
C ARG A 140 -3.36 -15.15 -44.11
N ARG A 141 -3.36 -13.90 -43.62
CA ARG A 141 -2.11 -13.18 -43.26
C ARG A 141 -1.39 -13.88 -42.14
N TYR A 142 -2.11 -14.29 -41.10
CA TYR A 142 -1.56 -15.01 -39.97
C TYR A 142 -0.94 -16.35 -40.40
N VAL A 143 -1.69 -17.18 -41.15
CA VAL A 143 -1.19 -18.46 -41.67
C VAL A 143 0.05 -18.28 -42.55
N ASN A 144 0.07 -17.24 -43.38
CA ASN A 144 1.26 -16.95 -44.21
C ASN A 144 2.47 -16.53 -43.35
N ALA A 145 2.26 -15.73 -42.30
CA ALA A 145 3.32 -15.35 -41.35
C ALA A 145 3.85 -16.57 -40.61
N VAL A 146 2.97 -17.46 -40.12
CA VAL A 146 3.38 -18.72 -39.49
C VAL A 146 4.15 -19.61 -40.46
N ARG A 147 3.68 -19.75 -41.71
CA ARG A 147 4.41 -20.51 -42.74
C ARG A 147 5.78 -19.90 -43.03
N PHE A 148 5.89 -18.58 -43.09
CA PHE A 148 7.17 -17.88 -43.29
C PHE A 148 8.16 -18.15 -42.14
N VAL A 149 7.69 -18.10 -40.88
CA VAL A 149 8.55 -18.43 -39.73
C VAL A 149 8.93 -19.93 -39.73
N LYS A 150 7.95 -20.82 -39.93
CA LYS A 150 8.16 -22.28 -39.92
C LYS A 150 9.08 -22.75 -41.06
N ALA A 151 9.13 -22.06 -42.20
CA ALA A 151 9.95 -22.44 -43.34
C ALA A 151 11.47 -22.39 -43.07
N SER A 152 11.92 -21.80 -41.96
CA SER A 152 13.33 -21.78 -41.55
C SER A 152 13.47 -21.75 -40.04
N ALA A 153 14.15 -22.74 -39.48
CA ALA A 153 14.45 -22.81 -38.06
C ALA A 153 15.18 -21.56 -37.55
N TRP A 154 16.02 -20.95 -38.39
CA TRP A 154 16.75 -19.73 -38.05
C TRP A 154 15.82 -18.53 -37.82
N ARG A 155 14.73 -18.39 -38.62
CA ARG A 155 13.74 -17.33 -38.44
C ARG A 155 12.93 -17.50 -37.15
N ALA A 156 12.59 -18.75 -36.83
CA ALA A 156 11.92 -19.07 -35.56
C ALA A 156 12.84 -18.74 -34.35
N LEU A 157 14.13 -19.15 -34.45
CA LEU A 157 15.11 -18.83 -33.41
C LEU A 157 15.33 -17.32 -33.27
N ALA A 158 15.48 -16.58 -34.38
CA ALA A 158 15.63 -15.15 -34.36
C ALA A 158 14.42 -14.43 -33.71
N LEU A 159 13.21 -14.89 -33.99
CA LEU A 159 12.00 -14.37 -33.34
C LEU A 159 12.01 -14.61 -31.82
N CYS A 160 12.38 -15.83 -31.38
CA CYS A 160 12.51 -16.13 -29.96
C CYS A 160 13.58 -15.27 -29.30
N VAL A 161 14.75 -15.08 -29.93
CA VAL A 161 15.81 -14.19 -29.39
C VAL A 161 15.32 -12.75 -29.25
N VAL A 162 14.64 -12.21 -30.27
CA VAL A 162 14.06 -10.87 -30.19
C VAL A 162 13.05 -10.76 -29.06
N MET A 163 12.17 -11.75 -28.88
CA MET A 163 11.22 -11.75 -27.76
C MET A 163 11.93 -11.77 -26.40
N VAL A 164 12.96 -12.59 -26.23
CA VAL A 164 13.75 -12.64 -24.99
C VAL A 164 14.44 -11.31 -24.74
N LEU A 165 15.05 -10.71 -25.76
CA LEU A 165 15.68 -9.38 -25.63
C LEU A 165 14.66 -8.29 -25.26
N CYS A 166 13.47 -8.33 -25.84
CA CYS A 166 12.37 -7.41 -25.45
C CYS A 166 11.96 -7.62 -24.00
N ILE A 167 11.81 -8.87 -23.54
CA ILE A 167 11.47 -9.19 -22.15
C ILE A 167 12.56 -8.65 -21.22
N VAL A 168 13.83 -8.95 -21.47
CA VAL A 168 14.95 -8.45 -20.67
C VAL A 168 15.02 -6.92 -20.66
N GLY A 169 14.77 -6.28 -21.81
CA GLY A 169 14.71 -4.83 -21.94
C GLY A 169 13.58 -4.24 -21.08
N LEU A 170 12.39 -4.82 -21.15
CA LEU A 170 11.23 -4.38 -20.34
C LEU A 170 11.50 -4.56 -18.84
N PHE A 171 12.07 -5.68 -18.42
CA PHE A 171 12.43 -5.90 -17.01
C PHE A 171 13.44 -4.88 -16.47
N ARG A 172 14.27 -4.28 -17.33
CA ARG A 172 15.22 -3.22 -16.92
C ARG A 172 14.59 -1.84 -16.85
N VAL A 173 13.53 -1.60 -17.61
CA VAL A 173 12.88 -0.29 -17.71
C VAL A 173 11.72 -0.16 -16.73
N VAL A 174 10.97 -1.25 -16.52
CA VAL A 174 9.82 -1.25 -15.61
C VAL A 174 10.31 -1.32 -14.16
N PRO A 175 10.03 -0.33 -13.32
CA PRO A 175 10.41 -0.36 -11.91
C PRO A 175 9.69 -1.51 -11.21
N GLY A 176 10.47 -2.34 -10.49
CA GLY A 176 9.93 -3.42 -9.69
C GLY A 176 9.39 -2.90 -8.36
N GLY A 177 8.20 -3.37 -7.96
CA GLY A 177 7.58 -3.05 -6.67
C GLY A 177 6.50 -4.08 -6.35
N LEU A 178 6.16 -4.22 -5.08
CA LEU A 178 5.08 -5.14 -4.67
C LEU A 178 3.71 -4.57 -5.08
N VAL A 179 3.52 -3.28 -4.82
CA VAL A 179 2.36 -2.50 -5.24
C VAL A 179 2.90 -1.17 -5.73
N PRO A 180 2.50 -0.69 -6.91
CA PRO A 180 2.91 0.63 -7.38
C PRO A 180 2.35 1.72 -6.47
N ASP A 181 3.06 2.84 -6.38
CA ASP A 181 2.57 4.01 -5.67
C ASP A 181 1.33 4.55 -6.38
N GLU A 182 0.26 4.71 -5.62
CA GLU A 182 -1.03 5.19 -6.12
C GLU A 182 -1.35 6.57 -5.58
N ASP A 183 -1.98 7.39 -6.42
CA ASP A 183 -2.57 8.65 -5.98
C ASP A 183 -3.91 8.36 -5.31
N GLN A 184 -3.90 8.30 -3.98
CA GLN A 184 -5.09 8.00 -3.17
C GLN A 184 -5.99 9.23 -2.93
N GLY A 185 -5.70 10.37 -3.56
CA GLY A 185 -6.50 11.59 -3.45
C GLY A 185 -6.28 12.38 -2.16
N TYR A 186 -5.26 12.03 -1.35
CA TYR A 186 -4.87 12.81 -0.18
C TYR A 186 -3.37 12.72 0.09
N LEU A 187 -2.87 13.67 0.86
CA LEU A 187 -1.48 13.78 1.28
C LEU A 187 -1.41 13.88 2.80
N LEU A 188 -0.32 13.41 3.32
CA LEU A 188 0.05 13.51 4.73
C LEU A 188 1.35 14.28 4.85
N GLY A 189 1.61 14.87 6.00
CA GLY A 189 2.93 15.42 6.26
C GLY A 189 3.12 15.97 7.65
N LEU A 190 4.34 16.42 7.88
CA LEU A 190 4.83 16.92 9.15
C LEU A 190 5.49 18.28 8.96
N ALA A 191 5.27 19.16 9.91
CA ALA A 191 6.06 20.35 10.16
C ALA A 191 6.78 20.15 11.50
N ILE A 192 8.10 20.07 11.47
CA ILE A 192 8.94 19.77 12.63
C ILE A 192 9.75 21.02 12.95
N LEU A 193 9.53 21.61 14.11
CA LEU A 193 10.28 22.74 14.65
C LEU A 193 11.40 22.24 15.58
N ASP A 194 12.26 23.17 15.98
CA ASP A 194 13.31 22.88 16.95
C ASP A 194 12.75 22.35 18.27
N ASP A 195 13.54 21.57 18.97
CA ASP A 195 13.18 21.02 20.28
C ASP A 195 12.82 22.11 21.27
N GLY A 196 11.75 21.88 22.02
CA GLY A 196 11.24 22.88 22.98
C GLY A 196 10.43 24.02 22.35
N ALA A 197 10.16 24.01 21.03
CA ALA A 197 9.24 24.98 20.44
C ALA A 197 7.85 24.84 21.02
N ALA A 198 7.26 25.97 21.42
CA ALA A 198 5.92 26.01 21.97
C ALA A 198 4.85 25.80 20.91
N GLN A 199 3.74 25.17 21.27
CA GLN A 199 2.63 24.87 20.36
C GLN A 199 2.09 26.09 19.56
N PRO A 200 2.05 27.33 20.09
CA PRO A 200 1.66 28.49 19.29
C PRO A 200 2.56 28.76 18.08
N ARG A 201 3.87 28.49 18.18
CA ARG A 201 4.81 28.60 17.05
C ARG A 201 4.49 27.55 15.98
N THR A 202 4.29 26.30 16.41
CA THR A 202 3.87 25.22 15.51
C THR A 202 2.56 25.51 14.80
N ARG A 203 1.60 26.12 15.52
CA ARG A 203 0.32 26.58 14.94
C ARG A 203 0.52 27.66 13.89
N ALA A 204 1.42 28.62 14.12
CA ALA A 204 1.75 29.65 13.14
C ALA A 204 2.33 29.06 11.85
N VAL A 205 3.27 28.12 11.96
CA VAL A 205 3.83 27.41 10.80
C VAL A 205 2.75 26.61 10.06
N ASN A 206 1.91 25.88 10.78
CA ASN A 206 0.80 25.12 10.19
C ASN A 206 -0.19 26.03 9.43
N LYS A 207 -0.42 27.26 9.90
CA LYS A 207 -1.25 28.23 9.20
C LYS A 207 -0.62 28.65 7.87
N VAL A 208 0.68 28.99 7.85
CA VAL A 208 1.39 29.34 6.60
C VAL A 208 1.36 28.18 5.61
N LEU A 209 1.59 26.95 6.09
CA LEU A 209 1.49 25.75 5.28
C LEU A 209 0.08 25.56 4.70
N THR A 210 -0.95 25.73 5.51
CA THR A 210 -2.35 25.64 5.05
C THR A 210 -2.65 26.67 3.96
N ASP A 211 -2.26 27.93 4.19
CA ASP A 211 -2.48 29.02 3.25
C ASP A 211 -1.69 28.81 1.93
N PHE A 212 -0.50 28.20 2.00
CA PHE A 212 0.27 27.81 0.82
C PHE A 212 -0.41 26.69 0.03
N MET A 213 -0.82 25.63 0.69
CA MET A 213 -1.42 24.46 0.03
C MET A 213 -2.78 24.79 -0.58
N LEU A 214 -3.61 25.61 0.07
CA LEU A 214 -4.92 26.03 -0.47
C LEU A 214 -4.83 26.91 -1.72
N LYS A 215 -3.65 27.47 -2.04
CA LYS A 215 -3.41 28.17 -3.31
C LYS A 215 -3.28 27.20 -4.51
N ASN A 216 -3.01 25.93 -4.24
CA ASN A 216 -2.93 24.95 -5.30
C ASN A 216 -4.34 24.52 -5.73
N PRO A 217 -4.72 24.66 -7.01
CA PRO A 217 -6.06 24.37 -7.49
C PRO A 217 -6.47 22.89 -7.34
N ALA A 218 -5.51 21.99 -7.21
CA ALA A 218 -5.77 20.56 -7.01
C ALA A 218 -6.10 20.20 -5.55
N VAL A 219 -5.85 21.10 -4.58
CA VAL A 219 -6.15 20.87 -3.17
C VAL A 219 -7.58 21.32 -2.86
N LEU A 220 -8.36 20.42 -2.27
CA LEU A 220 -9.73 20.68 -1.88
C LEU A 220 -9.82 21.27 -0.45
N SER A 221 -9.08 20.68 0.48
CA SER A 221 -9.06 21.12 1.88
C SER A 221 -7.76 20.67 2.56
N VAL A 222 -7.40 21.41 3.62
CA VAL A 222 -6.23 21.08 4.45
C VAL A 222 -6.66 21.12 5.92
N GLY A 223 -6.44 20.02 6.62
CA GLY A 223 -6.59 19.91 8.06
C GLY A 223 -5.22 19.86 8.73
N THR A 224 -5.03 20.59 9.82
CA THR A 224 -3.76 20.58 10.58
C THR A 224 -3.98 20.29 12.05
N LEU A 225 -3.08 19.52 12.64
CA LEU A 225 -3.02 19.20 14.06
C LEU A 225 -1.69 19.70 14.61
N SER A 226 -1.72 20.70 15.49
CA SER A 226 -0.50 21.20 16.15
C SER A 226 -0.31 20.50 17.49
N GLY A 227 0.87 19.95 17.71
CA GLY A 227 1.17 19.20 18.93
C GLY A 227 1.05 17.69 18.78
N LEU A 228 0.93 17.15 17.56
CA LEU A 228 0.87 15.72 17.29
C LEU A 228 1.93 15.32 16.27
N ASP A 229 2.72 14.32 16.62
CA ASP A 229 3.58 13.59 15.70
C ASP A 229 2.84 12.33 15.23
N ILE A 230 2.39 12.32 13.98
CA ILE A 230 1.62 11.20 13.40
C ILE A 230 2.47 9.94 13.22
N THR A 231 3.78 10.07 13.12
CA THR A 231 4.65 8.90 12.89
C THR A 231 4.80 8.06 14.14
N SER A 232 4.93 8.71 15.31
CA SER A 232 5.00 8.04 16.61
C SER A 232 3.67 8.05 17.39
N MET A 233 2.65 8.73 16.88
CA MET A 233 1.37 8.99 17.56
C MET A 233 1.53 9.66 18.94
N ALA A 234 2.64 10.39 19.12
CA ALA A 234 2.99 11.05 20.37
C ALA A 234 2.60 12.52 20.37
N ALA A 235 2.24 13.03 21.55
CA ALA A 235 2.03 14.46 21.75
C ALA A 235 3.39 15.15 21.88
N LYS A 236 3.73 16.03 20.93
CA LYS A 236 4.98 16.82 20.89
C LYS A 236 4.67 18.24 20.46
N SER A 237 4.89 19.24 21.29
CA SER A 237 4.55 20.64 21.04
C SER A 237 5.19 21.23 19.79
N ASN A 238 6.36 20.75 19.40
CA ASN A 238 7.16 21.17 18.26
C ASN A 238 6.79 20.44 16.94
N TYR A 239 5.78 19.55 16.96
CA TYR A 239 5.30 18.82 15.78
C TYR A 239 3.95 19.34 15.32
N GLY A 240 3.83 19.60 14.03
CA GLY A 240 2.58 19.84 13.34
C GLY A 240 2.33 18.74 12.32
N THR A 241 1.18 18.10 12.37
CA THR A 241 0.73 17.15 11.36
C THR A 241 -0.27 17.84 10.44
N PHE A 242 -0.22 17.56 9.15
CA PHE A 242 -1.22 18.03 8.20
C PHE A 242 -1.76 16.90 7.32
N PHE A 243 -3.00 17.09 6.91
CA PHE A 243 -3.73 16.22 5.98
C PHE A 243 -4.30 17.12 4.89
N ALA A 244 -3.92 16.89 3.64
CA ALA A 244 -4.47 17.63 2.52
C ALA A 244 -5.30 16.69 1.64
N LEU A 245 -6.58 16.99 1.53
CA LEU A 245 -7.48 16.29 0.62
C LEU A 245 -7.38 16.94 -0.76
N LEU A 246 -7.19 16.13 -1.77
CA LEU A 246 -7.13 16.56 -3.16
C LEU A 246 -8.51 16.46 -3.83
N LYS A 247 -8.71 17.22 -4.89
CA LYS A 247 -9.90 17.08 -5.73
C LYS A 247 -9.97 15.69 -6.38
N PRO A 248 -11.15 15.22 -6.78
CA PRO A 248 -11.30 13.97 -7.52
C PRO A 248 -10.41 13.91 -8.77
N TRP A 249 -9.91 12.73 -9.12
CA TRP A 249 -9.01 12.54 -10.27
C TRP A 249 -9.57 13.06 -11.60
N GLY A 250 -10.91 13.01 -11.78
CA GLY A 250 -11.57 13.56 -12.97
C GLY A 250 -11.41 15.08 -13.13
N GLU A 251 -11.16 15.81 -12.03
CA GLU A 251 -10.93 17.25 -12.01
C GLU A 251 -9.44 17.61 -12.03
N ARG A 252 -8.54 16.67 -11.75
CA ARG A 252 -7.08 16.80 -11.76
C ARG A 252 -6.50 16.13 -13.02
N LYS A 253 -6.49 16.82 -14.14
CA LYS A 253 -6.05 16.26 -15.44
C LYS A 253 -4.61 16.62 -15.80
N ASP A 254 -4.04 17.65 -15.17
CA ASP A 254 -2.65 18.04 -15.40
C ASP A 254 -1.72 17.15 -14.58
N SER A 255 -0.63 16.72 -15.19
CA SER A 255 0.41 15.94 -14.50
C SER A 255 1.02 16.69 -13.29
N LYS A 256 0.97 18.03 -13.28
CA LYS A 256 1.38 18.86 -12.15
C LYS A 256 0.45 18.78 -10.95
N GLU A 257 -0.76 18.30 -11.14
CA GLU A 257 -1.79 18.13 -10.11
C GLU A 257 -1.77 16.73 -9.47
N ALA A 258 -0.83 15.88 -9.88
CA ALA A 258 -0.63 14.57 -9.27
C ALA A 258 -0.14 14.70 -7.82
N ALA A 259 -0.59 13.81 -6.93
CA ALA A 259 -0.24 13.81 -5.51
C ALA A 259 1.27 13.83 -5.28
N SER A 260 2.03 13.04 -6.02
CA SER A 260 3.50 12.96 -5.94
C SER A 260 4.19 14.29 -6.29
N VAL A 261 3.64 15.05 -7.24
CA VAL A 261 4.18 16.37 -7.61
C VAL A 261 3.86 17.40 -6.53
N ILE A 262 2.64 17.40 -6.00
CA ILE A 262 2.22 18.31 -4.94
C ILE A 262 3.07 18.08 -3.68
N VAL A 263 3.32 16.83 -3.29
CA VAL A 263 4.23 16.48 -2.17
C VAL A 263 5.58 17.14 -2.31
N ASN A 264 6.18 17.11 -3.50
CA ASN A 264 7.49 17.72 -3.73
C ASN A 264 7.46 19.26 -3.58
N THR A 265 6.31 19.90 -3.81
CA THR A 265 6.17 21.36 -3.62
C THR A 265 6.03 21.77 -2.17
N VAL A 266 5.58 20.87 -1.29
CA VAL A 266 5.40 21.14 0.15
C VAL A 266 6.73 21.52 0.81
N GLY A 267 7.84 20.91 0.39
CA GLY A 267 9.18 21.23 0.88
C GLY A 267 9.60 22.69 0.64
N ALA A 268 9.02 23.36 -0.36
CA ALA A 268 9.28 24.78 -0.62
C ALA A 268 8.83 25.70 0.53
N VAL A 269 7.87 25.27 1.35
CA VAL A 269 7.41 26.01 2.53
C VAL A 269 8.51 26.09 3.59
N THR A 270 9.41 25.11 3.67
CA THR A 270 10.59 25.18 4.54
C THR A 270 11.49 26.40 4.23
N VAL A 271 11.56 26.81 2.97
CA VAL A 271 12.30 28.03 2.60
C VAL A 271 11.60 29.30 3.09
N MET A 272 10.26 29.27 3.16
CA MET A 272 9.44 30.39 3.67
C MET A 272 9.40 30.43 5.19
N GLN A 273 9.61 29.28 5.83
CA GLN A 273 9.59 29.10 7.29
C GLN A 273 10.84 28.34 7.74
N PRO A 274 12.01 29.00 7.80
CA PRO A 274 13.29 28.34 8.09
C PRO A 274 13.37 27.76 9.51
N GLU A 275 12.45 28.14 10.40
CA GLU A 275 12.32 27.57 11.75
C GLU A 275 11.68 26.17 11.77
N ALA A 276 11.12 25.71 10.64
CA ALA A 276 10.46 24.42 10.55
C ALA A 276 10.95 23.61 9.37
N PHE A 277 11.21 22.35 9.57
CA PHE A 277 11.39 21.39 8.51
C PHE A 277 10.03 20.81 8.14
N ILE A 278 9.62 21.00 6.89
CA ILE A 278 8.30 20.54 6.40
C ILE A 278 8.50 19.42 5.39
N LEU A 279 7.86 18.30 5.66
CA LEU A 279 7.90 17.09 4.86
C LEU A 279 6.49 16.64 4.51
N GLY A 280 6.21 16.47 3.21
CA GLY A 280 5.01 15.83 2.72
C GLY A 280 5.30 14.42 2.22
N PHE A 281 4.32 13.54 2.29
CA PHE A 281 4.38 12.20 1.73
C PHE A 281 3.00 11.72 1.30
N THR A 282 2.97 10.81 0.35
CA THR A 282 1.76 10.08 -0.03
C THR A 282 1.54 8.95 0.97
N PRO A 283 0.29 8.57 1.25
CA PRO A 283 0.01 7.41 2.09
C PRO A 283 0.59 6.15 1.45
N PRO A 284 1.01 5.16 2.26
CA PRO A 284 1.53 3.91 1.72
C PRO A 284 0.44 3.17 0.94
N PRO A 285 0.78 2.46 -0.15
CA PRO A 285 -0.20 1.77 -0.98
C PRO A 285 -0.92 0.63 -0.23
N ILE A 286 -0.32 0.10 0.84
CA ILE A 286 -0.92 -0.91 1.72
C ILE A 286 -1.03 -0.33 3.13
N SER A 287 -2.25 -0.11 3.59
CA SER A 287 -2.51 0.35 4.95
C SER A 287 -1.97 -0.63 5.98
N GLY A 288 -1.26 -0.11 7.00
CA GLY A 288 -0.70 -0.91 8.10
C GLY A 288 0.69 -1.49 7.86
N MET A 289 1.30 -1.31 6.68
CA MET A 289 2.70 -1.71 6.45
C MET A 289 3.71 -0.69 6.98
N SER A 290 3.39 0.59 6.85
CA SER A 290 4.19 1.72 7.33
C SER A 290 3.28 2.94 7.44
N ASN A 291 3.70 3.94 8.19
CA ASN A 291 3.00 5.24 8.24
C ASN A 291 3.37 6.12 7.03
N THR A 292 4.51 5.83 6.41
CA THR A 292 5.03 6.53 5.23
C THR A 292 5.53 5.52 4.20
N GLY A 293 5.59 5.90 2.92
CA GLY A 293 6.26 5.09 1.91
C GLY A 293 7.76 4.96 2.21
N GLY A 294 8.40 3.86 1.79
CA GLY A 294 9.82 3.60 2.01
C GLY A 294 10.09 2.49 3.02
N PHE A 295 11.17 2.59 3.79
CA PHE A 295 11.49 1.65 4.87
C PHE A 295 11.56 2.38 6.21
N GLU A 296 11.22 1.67 7.26
CA GLU A 296 11.36 2.09 8.65
C GLU A 296 12.21 1.06 9.40
N GLY A 297 13.11 1.54 10.25
CA GLY A 297 13.99 0.69 11.03
C GLY A 297 14.29 1.30 12.39
N TYR A 298 14.77 0.46 13.32
CA TYR A 298 15.10 0.87 14.68
C TYR A 298 16.58 0.65 14.96
N VAL A 299 17.20 1.65 15.56
CA VAL A 299 18.56 1.52 16.15
C VAL A 299 18.40 1.11 17.60
N GLN A 300 18.89 -0.07 17.94
CA GLN A 300 18.82 -0.61 19.30
C GLN A 300 20.18 -0.58 19.98
N MET A 301 20.26 0.02 21.16
CA MET A 301 21.43 -0.05 22.02
C MET A 301 21.44 -1.38 22.79
N ARG A 302 22.54 -2.13 22.71
CA ARG A 302 22.72 -3.43 23.37
C ARG A 302 23.77 -3.38 24.50
N GLY A 303 23.95 -2.26 25.16
CA GLY A 303 24.94 -2.09 26.21
C GLY A 303 24.63 -0.92 27.10
N SER A 304 25.56 -0.59 28.02
CA SER A 304 25.50 0.61 28.83
C SER A 304 25.95 1.80 27.97
N GLY A 305 25.04 2.60 27.52
CA GLY A 305 25.29 3.86 26.83
C GLY A 305 24.23 4.88 27.23
N SER A 306 24.43 6.14 26.88
CA SER A 306 23.45 7.18 27.09
C SER A 306 22.50 7.28 25.90
N LEU A 307 21.33 7.88 26.09
CA LEU A 307 20.41 8.19 24.99
C LEU A 307 21.08 9.08 23.95
N LYS A 308 22.01 9.94 24.34
CA LYS A 308 22.80 10.79 23.45
C LYS A 308 23.72 9.97 22.53
N ASP A 309 24.39 8.93 23.08
CA ASP A 309 25.20 8.02 22.25
C ASP A 309 24.37 7.30 21.21
N MET A 310 23.13 6.94 21.54
CA MET A 310 22.19 6.33 20.60
C MET A 310 21.77 7.31 19.50
N GLU A 311 21.47 8.56 19.85
CA GLU A 311 21.16 9.62 18.88
C GLU A 311 22.33 9.88 17.95
N GLU A 312 23.55 10.00 18.47
CA GLU A 312 24.76 10.18 17.68
C GLU A 312 25.01 9.01 16.73
N ALA A 313 24.79 7.77 17.17
CA ALA A 313 24.92 6.58 16.34
C ALA A 313 23.88 6.57 15.22
N ALA A 314 22.62 6.91 15.52
CA ALA A 314 21.57 7.02 14.53
C ALA A 314 21.86 8.12 13.48
N ASN A 315 22.35 9.28 13.95
CA ASN A 315 22.72 10.38 13.05
C ASN A 315 23.94 10.03 12.18
N LYS A 316 24.93 9.30 12.70
CA LYS A 316 26.04 8.78 11.89
C LYS A 316 25.56 7.83 10.80
N LEU A 317 24.60 6.94 11.13
CA LEU A 317 23.99 6.05 10.12
C LEU A 317 23.30 6.86 9.01
N VAL A 318 22.52 7.88 9.39
CA VAL A 318 21.85 8.76 8.40
C VAL A 318 22.88 9.44 7.50
N LEU A 319 23.94 10.00 8.08
CA LEU A 319 25.03 10.66 7.32
C LEU A 319 25.71 9.68 6.36
N GLU A 320 26.00 8.47 6.80
CA GLU A 320 26.64 7.44 5.97
C GLU A 320 25.74 7.03 4.79
N VAL A 321 24.46 6.78 5.07
CA VAL A 321 23.50 6.35 4.03
C VAL A 321 23.22 7.46 3.01
N THR A 322 23.21 8.71 3.44
CA THR A 322 22.99 9.87 2.55
C THR A 322 24.28 10.42 1.93
N SER A 323 25.43 9.81 2.24
CA SER A 323 26.73 10.24 1.74
C SER A 323 26.86 10.07 0.24
N LYS A 324 27.74 10.90 -0.37
CA LYS A 324 28.05 10.82 -1.79
C LYS A 324 29.47 10.30 -2.00
N ASN A 325 29.68 9.61 -3.10
CA ASN A 325 30.99 9.21 -3.59
C ASN A 325 31.82 10.44 -4.01
N ALA A 326 33.09 10.25 -4.26
CA ALA A 326 34.00 11.32 -4.72
C ALA A 326 33.57 11.97 -6.06
N ASP A 327 32.81 11.26 -6.87
CA ASP A 327 32.24 11.72 -8.14
C ASP A 327 30.90 12.48 -8.00
N GLY A 328 30.42 12.68 -6.76
CA GLY A 328 29.16 13.34 -6.44
C GLY A 328 27.91 12.47 -6.56
N THR A 329 28.04 11.19 -6.97
CA THR A 329 26.93 10.25 -7.04
C THR A 329 26.54 9.76 -5.64
N PRO A 330 25.24 9.45 -5.37
CA PRO A 330 24.86 8.86 -4.09
C PRO A 330 25.57 7.52 -3.87
N LYS A 331 26.13 7.30 -2.67
CA LYS A 331 26.77 6.03 -2.31
C LYS A 331 25.77 4.87 -2.31
N TYR A 332 24.52 5.15 -1.97
CA TYR A 332 23.41 4.21 -1.96
C TYR A 332 22.26 4.74 -2.85
N PRO A 333 22.31 4.49 -4.18
CA PRO A 333 21.35 5.09 -5.13
C PRO A 333 19.88 4.68 -4.91
N ALA A 334 19.68 3.53 -4.24
CA ALA A 334 18.33 3.03 -3.92
C ALA A 334 17.66 3.79 -2.76
N VAL A 335 18.41 4.65 -2.05
CA VAL A 335 17.93 5.40 -0.89
C VAL A 335 17.83 6.86 -1.25
N GLY A 336 16.61 7.41 -1.24
CA GLY A 336 16.38 8.81 -1.56
C GLY A 336 16.68 9.71 -0.36
N MET A 337 15.92 9.61 0.70
CA MET A 337 16.06 10.40 1.92
C MET A 337 15.91 9.51 3.14
N VAL A 338 16.83 9.65 4.09
CA VAL A 338 16.73 8.99 5.42
C VAL A 338 16.74 10.05 6.50
N ARG A 339 15.95 9.86 7.51
CA ARG A 339 15.88 10.79 8.63
C ARG A 339 15.76 10.06 9.96
N ASN A 340 16.50 10.56 10.95
CA ASN A 340 16.32 10.21 12.34
C ASN A 340 15.31 11.19 12.96
N LEU A 341 14.21 10.69 13.54
CA LEU A 341 13.21 11.49 14.25
C LEU A 341 13.39 11.44 15.77
N PHE A 342 14.36 10.68 16.25
CA PHE A 342 14.71 10.62 17.66
C PHE A 342 15.68 11.76 18.00
N THR A 343 15.39 12.50 19.05
CA THR A 343 16.20 13.59 19.56
C THR A 343 16.27 13.55 21.08
N THR A 344 17.39 13.93 21.63
CA THR A 344 17.61 14.11 23.08
C THR A 344 17.70 15.58 23.49
N GLY A 345 17.49 16.50 22.54
CA GLY A 345 17.62 17.95 22.75
C GLY A 345 16.42 18.60 23.45
N SER A 346 15.30 17.86 23.65
CA SER A 346 14.11 18.45 24.28
C SER A 346 14.38 18.80 25.75
N PRO A 347 14.27 20.08 26.14
CA PRO A 347 14.45 20.49 27.53
C PRO A 347 13.42 19.81 28.43
N GLN A 348 13.87 19.22 29.52
CA GLN A 348 13.02 18.60 30.53
C GLN A 348 13.30 19.18 31.88
N LEU A 349 12.25 19.42 32.67
CA LEU A 349 12.35 19.80 34.08
C LEU A 349 12.16 18.52 34.92
N TYR A 350 13.09 18.26 35.81
CA TYR A 350 12.98 17.17 36.76
C TYR A 350 12.48 17.71 38.08
N ALA A 351 11.27 17.29 38.52
CA ALA A 351 10.73 17.60 39.83
C ALA A 351 11.23 16.58 40.86
N ASN A 352 12.20 16.97 41.67
CA ASN A 352 12.72 16.14 42.73
C ASN A 352 11.88 16.33 43.99
N LEU A 353 11.00 15.37 44.27
CA LEU A 353 10.14 15.40 45.46
C LEU A 353 10.92 14.90 46.68
N ASP A 354 10.98 15.71 47.75
CA ASP A 354 11.48 15.32 49.08
C ASP A 354 10.45 14.41 49.76
N ARG A 355 10.68 13.10 49.65
CA ARG A 355 9.78 12.06 50.15
C ARG A 355 9.80 11.97 51.70
N GLU A 356 10.91 12.29 52.33
CA GLU A 356 11.05 12.29 53.80
C GLU A 356 10.21 13.42 54.37
N ARG A 357 10.37 14.60 53.83
CA ARG A 357 9.58 15.78 54.22
C ARG A 357 8.06 15.59 54.00
N CYS A 358 7.66 14.95 52.90
CA CYS A 358 6.24 14.59 52.68
C CYS A 358 5.71 13.70 53.80
N LYS A 359 6.51 12.69 54.22
CA LYS A 359 6.15 11.77 55.28
C LYS A 359 6.05 12.47 56.65
N ASP A 360 7.02 13.35 56.98
CA ASP A 360 7.02 14.11 58.24
C ASP A 360 5.83 15.06 58.33
N MET A 361 5.44 15.68 57.22
CA MET A 361 4.30 16.55 57.12
C MET A 361 2.96 15.79 56.98
N GLY A 362 2.99 14.48 56.90
CA GLY A 362 1.80 13.64 56.72
C GLY A 362 1.10 13.80 55.37
N ILE A 363 1.86 14.12 54.31
CA ILE A 363 1.37 14.32 52.96
C ILE A 363 1.56 13.01 52.17
N SER A 364 0.53 12.62 51.41
CA SER A 364 0.62 11.49 50.50
C SER A 364 1.43 11.87 49.26
N ILE A 365 2.45 11.07 48.90
CA ILE A 365 3.24 11.24 47.70
C ILE A 365 2.33 11.16 46.42
N ALA A 366 1.31 10.30 46.47
CA ALA A 366 0.35 10.15 45.38
C ALA A 366 -0.46 11.44 45.16
N ASP A 367 -0.85 12.12 46.25
CA ASP A 367 -1.61 13.36 46.17
C ASP A 367 -0.76 14.51 45.60
N VAL A 368 0.53 14.56 45.91
CA VAL A 368 1.46 15.52 45.27
C VAL A 368 1.53 15.30 43.78
N TYR A 369 1.78 14.09 43.34
CA TYR A 369 1.83 13.80 41.90
C TYR A 369 0.48 14.01 41.18
N SER A 370 -0.63 13.72 41.86
CA SER A 370 -1.97 13.95 41.33
C SER A 370 -2.25 15.45 41.16
N ALA A 371 -1.88 16.26 42.16
CA ALA A 371 -2.03 17.71 42.10
C ALA A 371 -1.16 18.33 40.97
N MET A 372 0.09 17.90 40.85
CA MET A 372 0.99 18.33 39.78
C MET A 372 0.45 17.91 38.42
N SER A 373 -0.03 16.67 38.28
CA SER A 373 -0.60 16.18 37.05
C SER A 373 -1.87 16.95 36.67
N ALA A 374 -2.74 17.22 37.63
CA ALA A 374 -3.96 18.01 37.39
C ALA A 374 -3.63 19.44 36.98
N THR A 375 -2.63 20.06 37.60
CA THR A 375 -2.24 21.46 37.32
C THR A 375 -1.57 21.59 35.95
N PHE A 376 -0.52 20.80 35.68
CA PHE A 376 0.29 20.96 34.46
C PHE A 376 -0.17 20.09 33.29
N GLY A 377 -0.64 18.86 33.57
CA GLY A 377 -0.92 17.84 32.55
C GLY A 377 -2.40 17.67 32.19
N SER A 378 -3.30 18.00 33.06
CA SER A 378 -4.73 17.72 33.11
C SER A 378 -5.11 16.41 33.82
N SER A 379 -6.17 16.45 34.60
CA SER A 379 -6.81 15.29 35.22
C SER A 379 -8.11 14.95 34.49
N TYR A 380 -8.23 13.71 34.07
CA TYR A 380 -9.49 13.19 33.52
C TYR A 380 -10.48 12.95 34.67
N VAL A 381 -11.69 13.49 34.54
CA VAL A 381 -12.73 13.38 35.57
C VAL A 381 -13.78 12.37 35.16
N ASN A 382 -14.40 12.55 34.00
CA ASN A 382 -15.48 11.70 33.49
C ASN A 382 -15.75 11.97 32.02
N ASP A 383 -16.61 11.17 31.42
CA ASP A 383 -17.16 11.38 30.09
C ASP A 383 -18.61 11.86 30.15
N PHE A 384 -19.03 12.64 29.14
CA PHE A 384 -20.43 12.95 28.91
C PHE A 384 -20.80 12.80 27.42
N ASN A 385 -22.04 12.43 27.17
CA ASN A 385 -22.55 12.27 25.82
C ASN A 385 -23.35 13.51 25.39
N LEU A 386 -22.97 14.05 24.23
CA LEU A 386 -23.70 15.18 23.62
C LEU A 386 -23.76 14.95 22.10
N MET A 387 -24.96 15.09 21.51
CA MET A 387 -25.20 14.94 20.06
C MET A 387 -24.63 13.63 19.47
N GLY A 388 -24.76 12.52 20.20
CA GLY A 388 -24.29 11.21 19.76
C GLY A 388 -22.76 11.01 19.80
N ARG A 389 -22.03 11.93 20.44
CA ARG A 389 -20.58 11.84 20.67
C ARG A 389 -20.26 11.84 22.15
N THR A 390 -19.22 11.10 22.52
CA THR A 390 -18.68 11.09 23.88
C THR A 390 -17.58 12.13 24.00
N PHE A 391 -17.68 13.01 24.99
CA PHE A 391 -16.70 14.04 25.30
C PHE A 391 -16.12 13.79 26.68
N GLN A 392 -14.80 14.05 26.82
CA GLN A 392 -14.10 13.94 28.10
C GLN A 392 -14.15 15.25 28.88
N VAL A 393 -14.45 15.16 30.16
CA VAL A 393 -14.27 16.27 31.11
C VAL A 393 -12.86 16.18 31.68
N ARG A 394 -12.07 17.21 31.44
CA ARG A 394 -10.71 17.31 31.97
C ARG A 394 -10.55 18.60 32.78
N LEU A 395 -9.91 18.48 33.96
CA LEU A 395 -9.55 19.63 34.79
C LEU A 395 -8.05 19.94 34.59
N GLN A 396 -7.76 21.23 34.46
CA GLN A 396 -6.38 21.73 34.34
C GLN A 396 -6.35 23.17 34.86
N ALA A 397 -5.20 23.60 35.41
CA ALA A 397 -5.01 25.01 35.75
C ALA A 397 -5.04 25.91 34.51
N GLU A 398 -5.39 27.17 34.66
CA GLU A 398 -5.37 28.15 33.57
C GLU A 398 -3.96 28.29 32.98
N ALA A 399 -3.88 28.66 31.69
CA ALA A 399 -2.63 28.63 30.97
C ALA A 399 -1.55 29.55 31.54
N ASP A 400 -1.94 30.73 32.00
CA ASP A 400 -1.06 31.75 32.58
C ASP A 400 -0.53 31.40 33.98
N THR A 401 -1.23 30.53 34.74
CA THR A 401 -0.81 30.06 36.06
C THR A 401 0.15 28.84 36.03
N ARG A 402 0.53 28.35 34.87
CA ARG A 402 1.38 27.15 34.68
C ARG A 402 2.49 27.33 33.65
N VAL A 403 2.89 28.56 33.36
CA VAL A 403 3.87 28.87 32.31
C VAL A 403 5.31 28.74 32.82
N LEU A 404 5.55 29.02 34.06
CA LEU A 404 6.89 29.11 34.67
C LEU A 404 7.14 27.96 35.66
N PRO A 405 8.40 27.52 35.84
CA PRO A 405 8.74 26.55 36.89
C PRO A 405 8.30 26.98 38.28
N GLU A 406 8.34 28.28 38.54
CA GLU A 406 7.92 28.90 39.80
C GLU A 406 6.45 28.67 40.14
N SER A 407 5.61 28.40 39.15
CA SER A 407 4.19 28.04 39.33
C SER A 407 3.98 26.77 40.19
N LEU A 408 5.06 25.97 40.39
CA LEU A 408 5.06 24.86 41.37
C LEU A 408 4.79 25.33 42.79
N ASN A 409 5.16 26.55 43.15
CA ASN A 409 4.99 27.09 44.48
C ASN A 409 3.51 27.43 44.83
N ASP A 410 2.67 27.52 43.82
CA ASP A 410 1.24 27.81 43.94
C ASP A 410 0.39 26.54 44.04
N ILE A 411 1.00 25.36 44.06
CA ILE A 411 0.28 24.09 44.17
C ILE A 411 0.25 23.68 45.65
N TYR A 412 -0.94 23.49 46.17
CA TYR A 412 -1.19 23.07 47.53
C TYR A 412 -1.77 21.67 47.60
N VAL A 413 -1.32 20.90 48.61
CA VAL A 413 -1.78 19.54 48.83
C VAL A 413 -2.23 19.40 50.28
N PRO A 414 -3.33 18.72 50.58
CA PRO A 414 -3.78 18.55 51.96
C PRO A 414 -2.88 17.55 52.72
N ASN A 415 -2.55 17.88 53.95
CA ASN A 415 -1.92 16.92 54.89
C ASN A 415 -3.00 16.05 55.56
N LYS A 416 -2.59 15.12 56.43
CA LYS A 416 -3.48 14.23 57.20
C LYS A 416 -4.48 15.01 58.09
N ASN A 417 -4.18 16.22 58.46
CA ASN A 417 -5.03 17.07 59.31
C ASN A 417 -5.98 17.95 58.47
N GLY A 418 -5.88 17.93 57.17
CA GLY A 418 -6.65 18.76 56.25
C GLY A 418 -6.05 20.16 56.01
N GLU A 419 -4.85 20.44 56.51
CA GLU A 419 -4.15 21.69 56.26
C GLU A 419 -3.52 21.67 54.86
N MET A 420 -3.64 22.78 54.12
CA MET A 420 -3.03 22.91 52.79
C MET A 420 -1.58 23.31 52.87
N VAL A 421 -0.70 22.46 52.35
CA VAL A 421 0.75 22.65 52.34
C VAL A 421 1.25 22.84 50.93
N PRO A 422 2.11 23.85 50.62
CA PRO A 422 2.63 24.11 49.28
C PRO A 422 3.64 23.04 48.84
#